data_8f073ae3a31a254287346899568faa1a
#
_entry.id   8f073ae3a31a254287346899568faa1a
#
_cell.length_a   1.000
_cell.length_b   1.000
_cell.length_c   1.000
_cell.angle_alpha   90.00
_cell.angle_beta   90.00
_cell.angle_gamma   90.00
#
_symmetry.space_group_name_H-M   'P 1'
#
loop_
_entity.id
_entity.type
_entity.pdbx_description
1 polymer ?
#
loop_
_entity_poly.entity_id
_entity_poly.type
_entity_poly.pdbx_seq_one_letter_code
_entity_poly.pdbx_strand_id
1 'polypeptide(L)'
;CAAGFNNIDLDAAKQAGVVVTSTPGVLHEATADLAFTLLLEVTRRTGEAERWVRAGRAWRYDHTFMLGAGLQGATLGIVGLGQIGEAMARRGAAFGMNVIYNARHEKDVAAIDAVNLNTQPTRRVELDELFATSDVVSLHCPLTDETRHLVDADALAAMKKTAYLVNTARGACVDEAALVEALKTGAIAGAGLDVFEEEPTITADLLTMENVVLLPHLGSAALPTREAMSRLAARNIAKVLDGKPAET
;
A
#
# COMPACT_ATOMS: atom_id res chain seq x y z
N CYS A 1 11.68 -7.49 13.69
CA CYS A 1 12.05 -7.73 12.29
C CYS A 1 11.15 -6.92 11.38
N ALA A 2 11.69 -5.90 10.71
CA ALA A 2 10.95 -5.05 9.75
C ALA A 2 11.92 -4.39 8.77
N ALA A 3 11.43 -3.92 7.61
CA ALA A 3 12.21 -3.03 6.74
C ALA A 3 12.17 -1.58 7.24
N GLY A 4 11.00 -1.14 7.76
CA GLY A 4 10.86 0.18 8.37
C GLY A 4 11.39 0.22 9.80
N PHE A 5 11.86 1.38 10.23
CA PHE A 5 12.47 1.61 11.56
C PHE A 5 11.97 2.90 12.22
N ASN A 6 10.87 3.47 11.75
CA ASN A 6 10.28 4.69 12.30
C ASN A 6 9.79 4.57 13.76
N ASN A 7 9.70 3.35 14.30
CA ASN A 7 9.38 3.03 15.69
C ASN A 7 10.61 2.91 16.61
N ILE A 8 11.82 3.23 16.10
CA ILE A 8 13.07 3.17 16.87
C ILE A 8 13.68 4.58 16.90
N ASP A 9 13.98 5.06 18.10
CA ASP A 9 14.77 6.27 18.30
C ASP A 9 16.24 5.98 17.95
N LEU A 10 16.64 6.35 16.74
CA LEU A 10 18.00 6.10 16.24
C LEU A 10 19.06 6.92 16.96
N ASP A 11 18.72 8.13 17.45
CA ASP A 11 19.66 8.96 18.18
C ASP A 11 19.93 8.42 19.59
N ALA A 12 18.89 7.97 20.28
CA ALA A 12 19.03 7.28 21.56
C ALA A 12 19.81 5.97 21.41
N ALA A 13 19.53 5.17 20.35
CA ALA A 13 20.25 3.94 20.07
C ALA A 13 21.75 4.23 19.83
N LYS A 14 22.07 5.25 19.04
CA LYS A 14 23.45 5.66 18.76
C LYS A 14 24.18 6.14 20.02
N GLN A 15 23.53 6.93 20.88
CA GLN A 15 24.09 7.38 22.15
C GLN A 15 24.38 6.21 23.10
N ALA A 16 23.51 5.19 23.09
CA ALA A 16 23.67 3.97 23.88
C ALA A 16 24.64 2.93 23.27
N GLY A 17 25.22 3.21 22.11
CA GLY A 17 26.11 2.27 21.40
C GLY A 17 25.38 1.03 20.84
N VAL A 18 24.05 1.13 20.66
CA VAL A 18 23.23 0.03 20.11
C VAL A 18 23.22 0.09 18.60
N VAL A 19 23.58 -1.04 17.96
CA VAL A 19 23.50 -1.19 16.50
C VAL A 19 22.08 -1.53 16.11
N VAL A 20 21.47 -0.70 15.27
CA VAL A 20 20.12 -0.93 14.70
C VAL A 20 20.27 -1.48 13.30
N THR A 21 19.58 -2.56 12.98
CA THR A 21 19.52 -3.18 11.65
C THR A 21 18.08 -3.40 11.23
N SER A 22 17.83 -3.47 9.94
CA SER A 22 16.51 -3.74 9.36
C SER A 22 16.55 -4.96 8.42
N THR A 23 15.44 -5.30 7.79
CA THR A 23 15.35 -6.45 6.88
C THR A 23 14.83 -6.05 5.49
N PRO A 24 15.51 -5.11 4.79
CA PRO A 24 15.14 -4.72 3.43
C PRO A 24 15.44 -5.82 2.40
N GLY A 25 14.85 -5.70 1.22
CA GLY A 25 15.19 -6.56 0.07
C GLY A 25 14.54 -7.95 0.07
N VAL A 26 13.94 -8.39 1.17
CA VAL A 26 13.38 -9.75 1.30
C VAL A 26 11.85 -9.80 1.39
N LEU A 27 11.18 -8.64 1.53
CA LEU A 27 9.72 -8.59 1.78
C LEU A 27 8.93 -7.85 0.71
N HIS A 28 9.60 -7.19 -0.24
CA HIS A 28 8.94 -6.27 -1.17
C HIS A 28 7.91 -6.96 -2.08
N GLU A 29 8.19 -8.16 -2.57
CA GLU A 29 7.25 -8.91 -3.40
C GLU A 29 5.98 -9.30 -2.59
N ALA A 30 6.15 -9.86 -1.37
CA ALA A 30 5.01 -10.24 -0.55
C ALA A 30 4.14 -9.04 -0.16
N THR A 31 4.76 -7.88 0.15
CA THR A 31 4.01 -6.66 0.46
C THR A 31 3.28 -6.13 -0.77
N ALA A 32 3.89 -6.21 -1.95
CA ALA A 32 3.24 -5.82 -3.20
C ALA A 32 2.09 -6.79 -3.58
N ASP A 33 2.25 -8.11 -3.31
CA ASP A 33 1.16 -9.08 -3.47
C ASP A 33 -0.05 -8.70 -2.62
N LEU A 34 0.18 -8.33 -1.35
CA LEU A 34 -0.89 -7.92 -0.46
C LEU A 34 -1.53 -6.60 -0.88
N ALA A 35 -0.73 -5.60 -1.29
CA ALA A 35 -1.24 -4.33 -1.80
C ALA A 35 -2.12 -4.54 -3.04
N PHE A 36 -1.70 -5.43 -3.94
CA PHE A 36 -2.48 -5.77 -5.12
C PHE A 36 -3.73 -6.59 -4.78
N THR A 37 -3.67 -7.45 -3.75
CA THR A 37 -4.84 -8.14 -3.20
C THR A 37 -5.87 -7.13 -2.68
N LEU A 38 -5.46 -6.17 -1.85
CA LEU A 38 -6.33 -5.10 -1.37
C LEU A 38 -6.98 -4.31 -2.50
N LEU A 39 -6.19 -3.99 -3.56
CA LEU A 39 -6.71 -3.34 -4.76
C LEU A 39 -7.81 -4.18 -5.41
N LEU A 40 -7.58 -5.48 -5.62
CA LEU A 40 -8.58 -6.38 -6.21
C LEU A 40 -9.81 -6.54 -5.30
N GLU A 41 -9.60 -6.68 -4.01
CA GLU A 41 -10.70 -6.87 -3.05
C GLU A 41 -11.62 -5.66 -2.97
N VAL A 42 -11.05 -4.45 -2.87
CA VAL A 42 -11.85 -3.23 -2.75
C VAL A 42 -12.55 -2.89 -4.07
N THR A 43 -11.87 -3.01 -5.21
CA THR A 43 -12.45 -2.70 -6.52
C THR A 43 -13.52 -3.71 -6.94
N ARG A 44 -13.40 -4.98 -6.55
CA ARG A 44 -14.33 -6.06 -6.91
C ARG A 44 -15.31 -6.40 -5.79
N ARG A 45 -15.29 -5.67 -4.67
CA ARG A 45 -16.19 -5.84 -3.51
C ARG A 45 -16.20 -7.27 -2.96
N THR A 46 -15.06 -7.98 -3.04
CA THR A 46 -15.02 -9.42 -2.72
C THR A 46 -15.26 -9.68 -1.24
N GLY A 47 -14.74 -8.84 -0.33
CA GLY A 47 -15.00 -8.95 1.10
C GLY A 47 -16.49 -8.75 1.46
N GLU A 48 -17.16 -7.78 0.84
CA GLU A 48 -18.59 -7.58 0.99
C GLU A 48 -19.39 -8.77 0.47
N ALA A 49 -19.04 -9.26 -0.72
CA ALA A 49 -19.73 -10.40 -1.34
C ALA A 49 -19.54 -11.68 -0.51
N GLU A 50 -18.36 -11.91 0.06
CA GLU A 50 -18.06 -13.04 0.93
C GLU A 50 -18.90 -12.99 2.22
N ARG A 51 -18.95 -11.82 2.90
CA ARG A 51 -19.80 -11.60 4.07
C ARG A 51 -21.29 -11.82 3.74
N TRP A 52 -21.74 -11.37 2.58
CA TRP A 52 -23.12 -11.56 2.12
C TRP A 52 -23.50 -13.04 2.04
N VAL A 53 -22.64 -13.85 1.40
CA VAL A 53 -22.86 -15.30 1.22
C VAL A 53 -22.81 -16.01 2.58
N ARG A 54 -21.82 -15.72 3.44
CA ARG A 54 -21.71 -16.33 4.78
C ARG A 54 -22.88 -16.00 5.69
N ALA A 55 -23.46 -14.82 5.54
CA ALA A 55 -24.68 -14.44 6.28
C ALA A 55 -25.94 -15.16 5.78
N GLY A 56 -25.83 -16.07 4.81
CA GLY A 56 -26.98 -16.78 4.24
C GLY A 56 -27.98 -15.87 3.51
N ARG A 57 -27.56 -14.68 3.11
CA ARG A 57 -28.43 -13.75 2.39
C ARG A 57 -28.77 -14.29 1.00
N ALA A 58 -30.04 -14.22 0.64
CA ALA A 58 -30.49 -14.63 -0.69
C ALA A 58 -29.85 -13.75 -1.78
N TRP A 59 -29.42 -14.37 -2.85
CA TRP A 59 -28.90 -13.68 -4.03
C TRP A 59 -29.43 -14.36 -5.31
N ARG A 60 -29.51 -13.61 -6.36
CA ARG A 60 -29.80 -14.11 -7.69
C ARG A 60 -28.94 -13.38 -8.71
N TYR A 61 -28.71 -13.99 -9.83
CA TYR A 61 -28.01 -13.35 -10.92
C TYR A 61 -28.81 -12.12 -11.39
N ASP A 62 -28.13 -10.96 -11.35
CA ASP A 62 -28.62 -9.68 -11.80
C ASP A 62 -27.44 -8.87 -12.37
N HIS A 63 -27.63 -8.22 -13.52
CA HIS A 63 -26.56 -7.43 -14.17
C HIS A 63 -26.04 -6.27 -13.35
N THR A 64 -26.78 -5.80 -12.35
CA THR A 64 -26.44 -4.66 -11.49
C THR A 64 -26.01 -5.07 -10.08
N PHE A 65 -26.08 -6.36 -9.74
CA PHE A 65 -25.78 -6.85 -8.41
C PHE A 65 -24.28 -6.80 -8.11
N MET A 66 -23.90 -6.07 -7.07
CA MET A 66 -22.52 -5.92 -6.58
C MET A 66 -21.50 -5.52 -7.67
N LEU A 67 -21.87 -4.59 -8.53
CA LEU A 67 -20.96 -4.07 -9.53
C LEU A 67 -19.73 -3.46 -8.87
N GLY A 68 -18.56 -3.83 -9.38
CA GLY A 68 -17.27 -3.28 -9.02
C GLY A 68 -16.61 -2.58 -10.21
N ALA A 69 -15.39 -2.11 -10.01
CA ALA A 69 -14.57 -1.48 -11.04
C ALA A 69 -13.70 -2.50 -11.78
N GLY A 70 -13.50 -2.29 -13.09
CA GLY A 70 -12.50 -3.00 -13.90
C GLY A 70 -11.15 -2.31 -13.81
N LEU A 71 -10.06 -3.08 -13.98
CA LEU A 71 -8.69 -2.54 -13.91
C LEU A 71 -8.11 -2.23 -15.30
N GLN A 72 -8.56 -2.90 -16.34
CA GLN A 72 -8.00 -2.76 -17.67
C GLN A 72 -8.19 -1.34 -18.21
N GLY A 73 -7.10 -0.66 -18.55
CA GLY A 73 -7.10 0.74 -18.98
C GLY A 73 -7.22 1.76 -17.83
N ALA A 74 -7.49 1.33 -16.60
CA ALA A 74 -7.50 2.20 -15.44
C ALA A 74 -6.09 2.71 -15.10
N THR A 75 -5.98 3.85 -14.44
CA THR A 75 -4.71 4.44 -14.03
C THR A 75 -4.37 4.08 -12.59
N LEU A 76 -3.19 3.45 -12.40
CA LEU A 76 -2.59 3.18 -11.09
C LEU A 76 -1.54 4.26 -10.78
N GLY A 77 -1.80 5.08 -9.77
CA GLY A 77 -0.87 6.06 -9.22
C GLY A 77 -0.08 5.46 -8.06
N ILE A 78 1.24 5.40 -8.19
CA ILE A 78 2.15 4.87 -7.17
C ILE A 78 2.83 6.04 -6.45
N VAL A 79 2.56 6.20 -5.17
CA VAL A 79 3.26 7.16 -4.31
C VAL A 79 4.45 6.46 -3.65
N GLY A 80 5.64 6.75 -4.14
CA GLY A 80 6.88 6.12 -3.69
C GLY A 80 7.29 4.91 -4.54
N LEU A 81 8.09 5.12 -5.59
CA LEU A 81 8.63 4.05 -6.44
C LEU A 81 9.95 3.49 -5.90
N GLY A 82 9.88 2.91 -4.66
CA GLY A 82 10.91 2.04 -4.10
C GLY A 82 10.67 0.58 -4.49
N GLN A 83 11.36 -0.38 -3.85
CA GLN A 83 11.24 -1.82 -4.18
C GLN A 83 9.78 -2.33 -4.13
N ILE A 84 8.98 -1.94 -3.13
CA ILE A 84 7.58 -2.34 -3.02
C ILE A 84 6.75 -1.66 -4.10
N GLY A 85 6.91 -0.34 -4.27
CA GLY A 85 6.16 0.43 -5.29
C GLY A 85 6.44 -0.06 -6.71
N GLU A 86 7.69 -0.40 -7.04
CA GLU A 86 8.05 -1.00 -8.33
C GLU A 86 7.39 -2.37 -8.52
N ALA A 87 7.43 -3.23 -7.49
CA ALA A 87 6.79 -4.54 -7.54
C ALA A 87 5.26 -4.42 -7.70
N MET A 88 4.63 -3.43 -7.04
CA MET A 88 3.20 -3.12 -7.23
C MET A 88 2.91 -2.59 -8.63
N ALA A 89 3.74 -1.68 -9.14
CA ALA A 89 3.63 -1.11 -10.48
C ALA A 89 3.71 -2.19 -11.57
N ARG A 90 4.64 -3.14 -11.47
CA ARG A 90 4.74 -4.29 -12.40
C ARG A 90 3.46 -5.13 -12.41
N ARG A 91 2.82 -5.34 -11.26
CA ARG A 91 1.54 -6.06 -11.17
C ARG A 91 0.43 -5.29 -11.88
N GLY A 92 0.31 -3.99 -11.62
CA GLY A 92 -0.67 -3.13 -12.30
C GLY A 92 -0.48 -3.12 -13.82
N ALA A 93 0.75 -2.95 -14.29
CA ALA A 93 1.10 -2.98 -15.71
C ALA A 93 0.72 -4.31 -16.37
N ALA A 94 1.02 -5.44 -15.71
CA ALA A 94 0.66 -6.79 -16.19
C ALA A 94 -0.86 -7.06 -16.19
N PHE A 95 -1.63 -6.31 -15.38
CA PHE A 95 -3.11 -6.34 -15.39
C PHE A 95 -3.72 -5.33 -16.38
N GLY A 96 -2.90 -4.67 -17.19
CA GLY A 96 -3.36 -3.73 -18.21
C GLY A 96 -3.76 -2.36 -17.66
N MET A 97 -3.22 -1.96 -16.50
CA MET A 97 -3.38 -0.61 -15.97
C MET A 97 -2.33 0.34 -16.57
N ASN A 98 -2.67 1.60 -16.74
CA ASN A 98 -1.70 2.65 -16.99
C ASN A 98 -1.00 2.99 -15.68
N VAL A 99 0.33 3.01 -15.65
CA VAL A 99 1.09 3.29 -14.43
C VAL A 99 1.68 4.69 -14.48
N ILE A 100 1.39 5.48 -13.44
CA ILE A 100 2.07 6.75 -13.16
C ILE A 100 2.64 6.69 -11.74
N TYR A 101 3.71 7.42 -11.46
CA TYR A 101 4.30 7.42 -10.14
C TYR A 101 4.81 8.80 -9.70
N ASN A 102 4.83 9.00 -8.39
CA ASN A 102 5.52 10.09 -7.74
C ASN A 102 6.71 9.56 -6.94
N ALA A 103 7.86 10.15 -7.10
CA ALA A 103 9.07 9.88 -6.32
C ALA A 103 9.96 11.12 -6.33
N ARG A 104 10.83 11.26 -5.31
CA ARG A 104 11.75 12.40 -5.20
C ARG A 104 12.67 12.57 -6.42
N HIS A 105 13.02 11.45 -7.06
CA HIS A 105 13.88 11.42 -8.26
C HIS A 105 13.28 10.52 -9.32
N GLU A 106 13.65 10.77 -10.58
CA GLU A 106 13.35 9.87 -11.70
C GLU A 106 13.85 8.46 -11.39
N LYS A 107 13.09 7.46 -11.83
CA LYS A 107 13.38 6.04 -11.61
C LYS A 107 13.53 5.31 -12.95
N ASP A 108 14.35 4.28 -12.97
CA ASP A 108 14.35 3.32 -14.06
C ASP A 108 13.03 2.51 -13.99
N VAL A 109 12.25 2.58 -15.06
CA VAL A 109 10.95 1.92 -15.18
C VAL A 109 10.96 0.78 -16.21
N ALA A 110 12.11 0.42 -16.76
CA ALA A 110 12.24 -0.60 -17.80
C ALA A 110 11.61 -1.94 -17.39
N ALA A 111 11.76 -2.34 -16.12
CA ALA A 111 11.17 -3.58 -15.60
C ALA A 111 9.63 -3.52 -15.51
N ILE A 112 9.05 -2.33 -15.36
CA ILE A 112 7.58 -2.11 -15.36
C ILE A 112 7.09 -2.14 -16.80
N ASP A 113 7.75 -1.39 -17.67
CA ASP A 113 7.35 -1.29 -19.09
C ASP A 113 7.52 -2.61 -19.84
N ALA A 114 8.47 -3.46 -19.43
CA ALA A 114 8.65 -4.80 -20.00
C ALA A 114 7.45 -5.74 -19.84
N VAL A 115 6.59 -5.51 -18.84
CA VAL A 115 5.37 -6.30 -18.59
C VAL A 115 4.09 -5.51 -18.86
N ASN A 116 4.22 -4.28 -19.36
CA ASN A 116 3.10 -3.40 -19.62
C ASN A 116 2.28 -3.89 -20.82
N LEU A 117 1.02 -4.18 -20.59
CA LEU A 117 0.07 -4.59 -21.65
C LEU A 117 -0.55 -3.39 -22.39
N ASN A 118 -0.32 -2.18 -21.92
CA ASN A 118 -0.78 -0.93 -22.52
C ASN A 118 0.33 -0.27 -23.35
N THR A 119 -0.07 0.67 -24.20
CA THR A 119 0.85 1.45 -25.04
C THR A 119 1.39 2.69 -24.35
N GLN A 120 0.85 3.04 -23.19
CA GLN A 120 1.29 4.21 -22.43
C GLN A 120 2.50 3.84 -21.56
N PRO A 121 3.65 4.52 -21.71
CA PRO A 121 4.82 4.26 -20.88
C PRO A 121 4.57 4.69 -19.43
N THR A 122 5.20 3.99 -18.51
CA THR A 122 5.25 4.40 -17.09
C THR A 122 5.97 5.75 -16.98
N ARG A 123 5.37 6.71 -16.28
CA ARG A 123 5.96 8.06 -16.17
C ARG A 123 5.87 8.65 -14.77
N ARG A 124 6.85 9.49 -14.43
CA ARG A 124 6.84 10.31 -13.23
C ARG A 124 5.87 11.48 -13.39
N VAL A 125 5.14 11.79 -12.32
CA VAL A 125 4.23 12.94 -12.24
C VAL A 125 4.34 13.61 -10.87
N GLU A 126 3.85 14.85 -10.76
CA GLU A 126 3.67 15.50 -9.46
C GLU A 126 2.43 14.96 -8.74
N LEU A 127 2.37 15.16 -7.41
CA LEU A 127 1.31 14.58 -6.58
C LEU A 127 -0.09 15.02 -6.99
N ASP A 128 -0.27 16.29 -7.31
CA ASP A 128 -1.57 16.84 -7.72
C ASP A 128 -2.10 16.13 -8.98
N GLU A 129 -1.24 15.92 -9.97
CA GLU A 129 -1.61 15.16 -11.18
C GLU A 129 -1.91 13.70 -10.84
N LEU A 130 -1.10 13.09 -9.97
CA LEU A 130 -1.29 11.71 -9.55
C LEU A 130 -2.67 11.53 -8.89
N PHE A 131 -3.01 12.36 -7.90
CA PHE A 131 -4.31 12.28 -7.22
C PHE A 131 -5.47 12.53 -8.18
N ALA A 132 -5.38 13.57 -9.01
CA ALA A 132 -6.47 13.96 -9.90
C ALA A 132 -6.75 12.95 -11.04
N THR A 133 -5.74 12.19 -11.48
CA THR A 133 -5.87 11.34 -12.67
C THR A 133 -5.93 9.85 -12.39
N SER A 134 -5.57 9.41 -11.18
CA SER A 134 -5.58 7.98 -10.82
C SER A 134 -6.99 7.44 -10.58
N ASP A 135 -7.21 6.21 -11.00
CA ASP A 135 -8.38 5.40 -10.61
C ASP A 135 -8.09 4.59 -9.34
N VAL A 136 -6.81 4.29 -9.11
CA VAL A 136 -6.31 3.72 -7.86
C VAL A 136 -5.04 4.45 -7.45
N VAL A 137 -4.97 4.92 -6.21
CA VAL A 137 -3.76 5.46 -5.58
C VAL A 137 -3.22 4.43 -4.60
N SER A 138 -1.94 4.05 -4.73
CA SER A 138 -1.29 3.08 -3.84
C SER A 138 -0.05 3.68 -3.18
N LEU A 139 -0.03 3.66 -1.84
CA LEU A 139 1.02 4.28 -1.04
C LEU A 139 2.13 3.28 -0.71
N HIS A 140 3.38 3.65 -1.05
CA HIS A 140 4.60 2.88 -0.79
C HIS A 140 5.76 3.80 -0.34
N CYS A 141 5.44 5.02 0.08
CA CYS A 141 6.42 5.96 0.63
C CYS A 141 6.76 5.63 2.09
N PRO A 142 7.96 5.96 2.59
CA PRO A 142 8.26 5.90 4.01
C PRO A 142 7.47 6.98 4.76
N LEU A 143 7.25 6.78 6.06
CA LEU A 143 6.73 7.85 6.93
C LEU A 143 7.87 8.79 7.31
N THR A 144 7.73 10.04 6.92
CA THR A 144 8.60 11.18 7.26
C THR A 144 7.72 12.37 7.61
N ASP A 145 8.31 13.50 8.02
CA ASP A 145 7.53 14.71 8.27
C ASP A 145 6.80 15.20 7.00
N GLU A 146 7.42 15.01 5.82
CA GLU A 146 6.82 15.42 4.53
C GLU A 146 5.72 14.46 4.05
N THR A 147 5.70 13.21 4.51
CA THR A 147 4.71 12.21 4.10
C THR A 147 3.66 11.92 5.17
N ARG A 148 3.78 12.52 6.35
CA ARG A 148 2.73 12.49 7.37
C ARG A 148 1.51 13.22 6.85
N HIS A 149 0.36 12.53 6.87
CA HIS A 149 -0.90 13.04 6.30
C HIS A 149 -0.76 13.57 4.87
N LEU A 150 0.12 12.91 4.07
CA LEU A 150 0.27 13.22 2.64
C LEU A 150 -1.06 13.07 1.89
N VAL A 151 -1.90 12.13 2.34
CA VAL A 151 -3.27 11.98 1.88
C VAL A 151 -4.18 12.60 2.95
N ASP A 152 -4.37 13.89 2.85
CA ASP A 152 -5.26 14.70 3.67
C ASP A 152 -6.61 14.95 2.98
N ALA A 153 -7.44 15.85 3.53
CA ALA A 153 -8.73 16.20 2.99
C ALA A 153 -8.66 16.79 1.58
N ASP A 154 -7.63 17.60 1.30
CA ASP A 154 -7.47 18.24 -0.01
C ASP A 154 -7.03 17.22 -1.06
N ALA A 155 -6.10 16.33 -0.72
CA ALA A 155 -5.68 15.21 -1.57
C ALA A 155 -6.86 14.29 -1.89
N LEU A 156 -7.68 13.93 -0.89
CA LEU A 156 -8.88 13.10 -1.08
C LEU A 156 -9.93 13.80 -1.95
N ALA A 157 -10.12 15.11 -1.77
CA ALA A 157 -11.04 15.90 -2.58
C ALA A 157 -10.56 16.05 -4.05
N ALA A 158 -9.24 16.01 -4.29
CA ALA A 158 -8.66 16.06 -5.63
C ALA A 158 -8.82 14.72 -6.37
N MET A 159 -9.03 13.60 -5.68
CA MET A 159 -9.21 12.28 -6.30
C MET A 159 -10.54 12.19 -7.06
N LYS A 160 -10.61 11.25 -8.01
CA LYS A 160 -11.87 10.93 -8.68
C LYS A 160 -12.87 10.32 -7.69
N LYS A 161 -14.14 10.64 -7.80
CA LYS A 161 -15.20 10.01 -7.00
C LYS A 161 -15.25 8.48 -7.16
N THR A 162 -14.74 7.97 -8.27
CA THR A 162 -14.63 6.54 -8.58
C THR A 162 -13.30 5.94 -8.16
N ALA A 163 -12.39 6.73 -7.57
CA ALA A 163 -11.06 6.28 -7.22
C ALA A 163 -11.03 5.47 -5.91
N TYR A 164 -10.01 4.64 -5.79
CA TYR A 164 -9.71 3.83 -4.61
C TYR A 164 -8.35 4.18 -4.04
N LEU A 165 -8.24 4.15 -2.70
CA LEU A 165 -6.97 4.31 -2.00
C LEU A 165 -6.50 2.96 -1.46
N VAL A 166 -5.21 2.61 -1.66
CA VAL A 166 -4.57 1.43 -1.07
C VAL A 166 -3.38 1.89 -0.21
N ASN A 167 -3.36 1.48 1.06
CA ASN A 167 -2.26 1.79 1.96
C ASN A 167 -1.68 0.52 2.61
N THR A 168 -0.45 0.18 2.21
CA THR A 168 0.40 -0.85 2.82
C THR A 168 1.74 -0.25 3.29
N ALA A 169 1.83 1.08 3.36
CA ALA A 169 3.03 1.80 3.77
C ALA A 169 3.04 2.04 5.29
N ARG A 170 2.42 3.14 5.73
CA ARG A 170 2.19 3.48 7.14
C ARG A 170 0.84 4.19 7.28
N GLY A 171 0.11 3.91 8.37
CA GLY A 171 -1.19 4.54 8.63
C GLY A 171 -1.12 6.05 8.61
N ALA A 172 -0.19 6.62 9.34
CA ALA A 172 0.00 8.08 9.44
C ALA A 172 0.43 8.80 8.12
N CYS A 173 0.57 8.09 6.99
CA CYS A 173 0.64 8.73 5.67
C CYS A 173 -0.74 9.23 5.20
N VAL A 174 -1.81 8.80 5.85
CA VAL A 174 -3.19 9.20 5.59
C VAL A 174 -3.74 9.85 6.84
N ASP A 175 -4.46 10.95 6.70
CA ASP A 175 -5.33 11.48 7.75
C ASP A 175 -6.58 10.59 7.80
N GLU A 176 -6.66 9.70 8.80
CA GLU A 176 -7.77 8.74 8.90
C GLU A 176 -9.13 9.43 9.12
N ALA A 177 -9.16 10.58 9.80
CA ALA A 177 -10.40 11.31 10.00
C ALA A 177 -10.91 11.90 8.67
N ALA A 178 -10.02 12.45 7.86
CA ALA A 178 -10.35 12.92 6.52
C ALA A 178 -10.76 11.77 5.59
N LEU A 179 -10.08 10.62 5.67
CA LEU A 179 -10.44 9.42 4.91
C LEU A 179 -11.85 8.92 5.25
N VAL A 180 -12.18 8.84 6.55
CA VAL A 180 -13.52 8.45 7.02
C VAL A 180 -14.58 9.36 6.43
N GLU A 181 -14.39 10.67 6.45
CA GLU A 181 -15.34 11.63 5.88
C GLU A 181 -15.46 11.49 4.36
N ALA A 182 -14.34 11.32 3.66
CA ALA A 182 -14.32 11.12 2.20
C ALA A 182 -15.07 9.84 1.78
N LEU A 183 -14.93 8.75 2.55
CA LEU A 183 -15.64 7.49 2.32
C LEU A 183 -17.13 7.59 2.62
N LYS A 184 -17.52 8.29 3.70
CA LYS A 184 -18.94 8.52 4.09
C LYS A 184 -19.68 9.36 3.06
N THR A 185 -19.02 10.39 2.56
CA THR A 185 -19.62 11.33 1.59
C THR A 185 -19.54 10.83 0.14
N GLY A 186 -18.78 9.75 -0.11
CA GLY A 186 -18.53 9.25 -1.47
C GLY A 186 -17.63 10.18 -2.29
N ALA A 187 -16.74 10.92 -1.64
CA ALA A 187 -15.70 11.69 -2.33
C ALA A 187 -14.72 10.76 -3.04
N ILE A 188 -14.47 9.55 -2.48
CA ILE A 188 -13.81 8.44 -3.14
C ILE A 188 -14.67 7.17 -3.03
N ALA A 189 -14.43 6.18 -3.91
CA ALA A 189 -15.25 4.97 -3.96
C ALA A 189 -14.98 3.99 -2.82
N GLY A 190 -13.73 3.86 -2.37
CA GLY A 190 -13.37 2.94 -1.31
C GLY A 190 -11.87 2.95 -0.97
N ALA A 191 -11.50 2.16 0.05
CA ALA A 191 -10.11 2.04 0.48
C ALA A 191 -9.75 0.60 0.87
N GLY A 192 -8.48 0.20 0.62
CA GLY A 192 -7.87 -1.03 1.09
C GLY A 192 -6.71 -0.71 2.02
N LEU A 193 -6.82 -1.03 3.29
CA LEU A 193 -5.89 -0.63 4.34
C LEU A 193 -5.28 -1.85 5.04
N ASP A 194 -3.96 -1.93 5.07
CA ASP A 194 -3.20 -2.91 5.87
C ASP A 194 -2.56 -2.26 7.10
N VAL A 195 -2.59 -0.94 7.19
CA VAL A 195 -1.95 -0.14 8.22
C VAL A 195 -2.85 1.01 8.67
N PHE A 196 -2.76 1.38 9.95
CA PHE A 196 -3.61 2.39 10.60
C PHE A 196 -2.78 3.42 11.35
N GLU A 197 -3.36 4.58 11.61
CA GLU A 197 -2.64 5.70 12.23
C GLU A 197 -2.20 5.37 13.65
N GLU A 198 -3.02 4.68 14.44
CA GLU A 198 -2.77 4.33 15.84
C GLU A 198 -2.81 2.80 16.09
N GLU A 199 -2.06 2.03 15.28
CA GLU A 199 -2.01 0.57 15.46
C GLU A 199 -1.69 0.16 16.91
N PRO A 200 -2.36 -0.86 17.46
CA PRO A 200 -3.33 -1.77 16.81
C PRO A 200 -4.79 -1.27 16.82
N THR A 201 -5.03 -0.03 17.25
CA THR A 201 -6.38 0.56 17.26
C THR A 201 -6.77 0.96 15.83
N ILE A 202 -7.99 0.62 15.43
CA ILE A 202 -8.58 1.01 14.16
C ILE A 202 -9.72 1.99 14.46
N THR A 203 -9.80 3.07 13.69
CA THR A 203 -10.89 4.04 13.78
C THR A 203 -12.24 3.34 13.62
N ALA A 204 -13.11 3.50 14.61
CA ALA A 204 -14.35 2.71 14.76
C ALA A 204 -15.28 2.80 13.52
N ASP A 205 -15.34 3.96 12.89
CA ASP A 205 -16.13 4.17 11.68
C ASP A 205 -15.71 3.25 10.53
N LEU A 206 -14.41 3.03 10.34
CA LEU A 206 -13.87 2.15 9.29
C LEU A 206 -14.36 0.71 9.45
N LEU A 207 -14.53 0.23 10.70
CA LEU A 207 -14.96 -1.15 10.98
C LEU A 207 -16.37 -1.47 10.46
N THR A 208 -17.19 -0.45 10.20
CA THR A 208 -18.58 -0.61 9.77
C THR A 208 -18.82 -0.30 8.29
N MET A 209 -17.77 0.18 7.58
CA MET A 209 -17.90 0.57 6.19
C MET A 209 -17.76 -0.64 5.25
N GLU A 210 -18.75 -0.83 4.36
CA GLU A 210 -18.70 -1.91 3.37
C GLU A 210 -17.75 -1.63 2.19
N ASN A 211 -17.45 -0.35 1.92
CA ASN A 211 -16.54 0.09 0.88
C ASN A 211 -15.06 0.15 1.32
N VAL A 212 -14.73 -0.50 2.45
CA VAL A 212 -13.37 -0.57 2.98
C VAL A 212 -12.97 -2.04 3.20
N VAL A 213 -11.74 -2.36 2.83
CA VAL A 213 -11.07 -3.65 3.16
C VAL A 213 -9.99 -3.37 4.19
N LEU A 214 -10.03 -4.07 5.32
CA LEU A 214 -9.13 -3.85 6.46
C LEU A 214 -8.35 -5.14 6.73
N LEU A 215 -7.01 -5.03 6.82
CA LEU A 215 -6.10 -6.11 7.17
C LEU A 215 -5.22 -5.69 8.35
N PRO A 216 -4.82 -6.63 9.25
CA PRO A 216 -4.09 -6.31 10.47
C PRO A 216 -2.57 -6.34 10.25
N HIS A 217 -2.03 -5.48 9.38
CA HIS A 217 -0.59 -5.31 9.09
C HIS A 217 0.07 -6.62 8.61
N LEU A 218 -0.45 -7.18 7.53
CA LEU A 218 -0.04 -8.46 6.96
C LEU A 218 0.96 -8.35 5.79
N GLY A 219 1.41 -7.16 5.42
CA GLY A 219 2.23 -6.89 4.22
C GLY A 219 3.35 -7.91 3.96
N SER A 220 4.08 -8.33 5.01
CA SER A 220 5.15 -9.33 4.90
C SER A 220 4.74 -10.74 5.39
N ALA A 221 3.46 -11.01 5.63
CA ALA A 221 2.99 -12.22 6.30
C ALA A 221 2.89 -13.45 5.37
N ALA A 222 3.89 -13.66 4.52
CA ALA A 222 4.09 -14.92 3.80
C ALA A 222 5.18 -15.75 4.48
N LEU A 223 4.99 -17.05 4.61
CA LEU A 223 5.92 -17.94 5.33
C LEU A 223 7.37 -17.80 4.83
N PRO A 224 7.67 -17.92 3.52
CA PRO A 224 9.05 -17.81 3.04
C PRO A 224 9.65 -16.42 3.28
N THR A 225 8.83 -15.37 3.23
CA THR A 225 9.24 -13.99 3.52
C THR A 225 9.62 -13.81 4.97
N ARG A 226 8.79 -14.29 5.91
CA ARG A 226 9.07 -14.20 7.36
C ARG A 226 10.30 -15.03 7.75
N GLU A 227 10.51 -16.18 7.12
CA GLU A 227 11.74 -16.97 7.29
C GLU A 227 12.97 -16.20 6.78
N ALA A 228 12.90 -15.60 5.60
CA ALA A 228 14.00 -14.80 5.04
C ALA A 228 14.34 -13.59 5.92
N MET A 229 13.32 -12.87 6.41
CA MET A 229 13.49 -11.77 7.36
C MET A 229 14.17 -12.24 8.66
N SER A 230 13.73 -13.35 9.23
CA SER A 230 14.30 -13.92 10.47
C SER A 230 15.75 -14.34 10.27
N ARG A 231 16.06 -14.98 9.15
CA ARG A 231 17.45 -15.37 8.80
C ARG A 231 18.36 -14.16 8.61
N LEU A 232 17.87 -13.10 7.96
CA LEU A 232 18.64 -11.85 7.77
C LEU A 232 18.91 -11.17 9.11
N ALA A 233 17.91 -11.05 9.97
CA ALA A 233 18.07 -10.51 11.31
C ALA A 233 19.08 -11.30 12.15
N ALA A 234 19.01 -12.64 12.12
CA ALA A 234 19.96 -13.51 12.83
C ALA A 234 21.40 -13.34 12.29
N ARG A 235 21.59 -13.24 10.98
CA ARG A 235 22.90 -12.97 10.38
C ARG A 235 23.47 -11.62 10.79
N ASN A 236 22.63 -10.58 10.83
CA ASN A 236 23.05 -9.26 11.31
C ASN A 236 23.55 -9.31 12.75
N ILE A 237 22.77 -9.96 13.64
CA ILE A 237 23.18 -10.13 15.04
C ILE A 237 24.51 -10.87 15.15
N ALA A 238 24.66 -12.00 14.45
CA ALA A 238 25.90 -12.80 14.48
C ALA A 238 27.11 -12.00 14.00
N LYS A 239 26.97 -11.24 12.90
CA LYS A 239 28.05 -10.39 12.39
C LYS A 239 28.46 -9.30 13.38
N VAL A 240 27.49 -8.61 13.99
CA VAL A 240 27.77 -7.56 14.99
C VAL A 240 28.47 -8.14 16.21
N LEU A 241 28.02 -9.30 16.71
CA LEU A 241 28.69 -9.98 17.84
C LEU A 241 30.11 -10.45 17.50
N ASP A 242 30.38 -10.81 16.25
CA ASP A 242 31.72 -11.13 15.74
C ASP A 242 32.59 -9.89 15.49
N GLY A 243 32.14 -8.70 15.81
CA GLY A 243 32.85 -7.45 15.53
C GLY A 243 32.88 -7.04 14.05
N LYS A 244 32.00 -7.63 13.21
CA LYS A 244 31.88 -7.34 11.78
C LYS A 244 30.70 -6.39 11.52
N PRO A 245 30.72 -5.61 10.41
CA PRO A 245 29.57 -4.80 10.04
C PRO A 245 28.35 -5.68 9.71
N ALA A 246 27.15 -5.22 10.08
CA ALA A 246 25.91 -5.83 9.67
C ALA A 246 25.75 -5.84 8.12
N GLU A 247 24.84 -6.67 7.61
CA GLU A 247 24.53 -6.68 6.16
C GLU A 247 23.63 -5.50 5.78
N THR A 248 22.79 -5.03 6.71
CA THR A 248 21.77 -3.99 6.49
C THR A 248 21.66 -3.07 7.69
#